data_16275d09c7888d06d7492ebe4acf3f13
#
_entry.id   16275d09c7888d06d7492ebe4acf3f13
#
_cell.length_a   1.000
_cell.length_b   1.000
_cell.length_c   1.000
_cell.angle_alpha   90.00
_cell.angle_beta   90.00
_cell.angle_gamma   90.00
#
_symmetry.space_group_name_H-M   'P 1'
#
loop_
_entity.id
_entity.type
_entity.pdbx_description
1 polymer ?
#
loop_
_entity_poly.entity_id
_entity_poly.type
_entity_poly.pdbx_seq_one_letter_code
_entity_poly.pdbx_strand_id
1 'polypeptide(L)'
;MTPEIAPTVQQLLAFYLEAGVDCALSDTAVDRLADPDLQPAAAETPKPVRVAAPVPLSAPRGEAAPAPEAAIQSAREAARTAPTLEALRALMENFEGCALKSTATRLVFADGNPQARIMFVGEAPGREEDIEGLPFVGRSGKLLDRMIAAIGLDRSSVYIANVIPWRPPGNRTPTPQETQICLPFIQRQIELVNPDVLVTLGNPSTQTLLSTREGIMKTRGRWFDYDTGTRTIRAIATFHPAYLLRSPSYKRMAWQDLRAIAKALAQGAPASP
;
A
#
# COMPACT_ATOMS: atom_id res chain seq x y z
N MET A 1 -3.77 54.32 -10.44
CA MET A 1 -4.23 53.64 -9.22
C MET A 1 -5.40 52.76 -9.63
N THR A 2 -5.16 51.49 -9.80
CA THR A 2 -6.18 50.46 -10.07
C THR A 2 -6.94 50.22 -8.74
N PRO A 3 -8.26 50.21 -8.71
CA PRO A 3 -9.01 49.92 -7.48
C PRO A 3 -8.77 48.44 -7.12
N GLU A 4 -8.29 48.23 -5.92
CA GLU A 4 -8.16 46.89 -5.32
C GLU A 4 -9.58 46.37 -5.06
N ILE A 5 -10.05 45.43 -5.85
CA ILE A 5 -11.38 44.80 -5.69
C ILE A 5 -11.26 43.85 -4.48
N ALA A 6 -11.91 44.15 -3.38
CA ALA A 6 -11.97 43.26 -2.24
C ALA A 6 -12.54 41.90 -2.63
N PRO A 7 -11.91 40.80 -2.19
CA PRO A 7 -12.36 39.47 -2.53
C PRO A 7 -13.78 39.19 -2.00
N THR A 8 -14.57 38.47 -2.76
CA THR A 8 -15.93 38.06 -2.33
C THR A 8 -15.84 37.02 -1.22
N VAL A 9 -16.90 36.87 -0.42
CA VAL A 9 -16.97 35.85 0.64
C VAL A 9 -16.70 34.44 0.10
N GLN A 10 -17.20 34.13 -1.11
CA GLN A 10 -16.91 32.85 -1.77
C GLN A 10 -15.43 32.64 -2.09
N GLN A 11 -14.75 33.69 -2.55
CA GLN A 11 -13.31 33.63 -2.85
C GLN A 11 -12.47 33.47 -1.57
N LEU A 12 -12.87 34.13 -0.47
CA LEU A 12 -12.26 33.97 0.84
C LEU A 12 -12.44 32.56 1.39
N LEU A 13 -13.65 32.00 1.32
CA LEU A 13 -13.92 30.63 1.77
C LEU A 13 -13.16 29.60 0.94
N ALA A 14 -13.07 29.76 -0.38
CA ALA A 14 -12.28 28.89 -1.26
C ALA A 14 -10.79 28.96 -0.90
N PHE A 15 -10.26 30.14 -0.65
CA PHE A 15 -8.87 30.34 -0.22
C PHE A 15 -8.55 29.61 1.09
N TYR A 16 -9.44 29.73 2.10
CA TYR A 16 -9.23 29.04 3.37
C TYR A 16 -9.34 27.53 3.26
N LEU A 17 -10.25 27.01 2.43
CA LEU A 17 -10.35 25.59 2.12
C LEU A 17 -9.08 25.05 1.42
N GLU A 18 -8.55 25.80 0.44
CA GLU A 18 -7.30 25.46 -0.22
C GLU A 18 -6.07 25.53 0.72
N ALA A 19 -6.11 26.46 1.68
CA ALA A 19 -5.11 26.61 2.71
C ALA A 19 -5.18 25.51 3.80
N GLY A 20 -6.21 24.64 3.75
CA GLY A 20 -6.38 23.53 4.70
C GLY A 20 -7.03 23.95 6.02
N VAL A 21 -7.72 25.09 6.05
CA VAL A 21 -8.50 25.53 7.22
C VAL A 21 -9.87 24.86 7.15
N ASP A 22 -10.13 23.93 8.04
CA ASP A 22 -11.34 23.10 8.09
C ASP A 22 -12.29 23.47 9.23
N CYS A 23 -11.91 24.44 10.07
CA CYS A 23 -12.75 24.92 11.19
C CYS A 23 -12.62 26.43 11.39
N ALA A 24 -13.71 27.08 11.81
CA ALA A 24 -13.70 28.45 12.27
C ALA A 24 -13.33 28.50 13.77
N LEU A 25 -12.31 29.29 14.11
CA LEU A 25 -11.93 29.56 15.49
C LEU A 25 -12.62 30.84 15.95
N SER A 26 -13.15 30.87 17.18
CA SER A 26 -13.62 32.09 17.81
C SER A 26 -12.45 32.87 18.44
N ASP A 27 -12.59 34.20 18.55
CA ASP A 27 -11.57 35.07 19.13
C ASP A 27 -11.37 34.86 20.65
N THR A 28 -12.26 34.10 21.29
CA THR A 28 -12.15 33.72 22.70
C THR A 28 -11.95 32.23 22.83
N ALA A 29 -11.00 31.82 23.65
CA ALA A 29 -10.77 30.41 23.96
C ALA A 29 -12.00 29.81 24.65
N VAL A 30 -12.56 28.73 24.10
CA VAL A 30 -13.68 27.98 24.67
C VAL A 30 -13.14 26.71 25.29
N ASP A 31 -13.36 26.52 26.59
CA ASP A 31 -13.07 25.26 27.25
C ASP A 31 -14.13 24.21 26.89
N ARG A 32 -13.83 23.40 25.88
CA ARG A 32 -14.72 22.35 25.41
C ARG A 32 -14.84 21.16 26.35
N LEU A 33 -13.97 21.05 27.37
CA LEU A 33 -14.08 20.03 28.40
C LEU A 33 -15.10 20.42 29.49
N ALA A 34 -15.38 21.72 29.61
CA ALA A 34 -16.40 22.27 30.52
C ALA A 34 -17.76 22.49 29.83
N ASP A 35 -17.89 22.16 28.54
CA ASP A 35 -19.11 22.34 27.76
C ASP A 35 -20.21 21.37 28.25
N PRO A 36 -21.33 21.85 28.82
CA PRO A 36 -22.39 21.00 29.37
C PRO A 36 -23.06 20.12 28.29
N ASP A 37 -23.01 20.52 27.01
CA ASP A 37 -23.58 19.76 25.90
C ASP A 37 -22.67 18.58 25.48
N LEU A 38 -21.42 18.55 25.94
CA LEU A 38 -20.46 17.45 25.70
C LEU A 38 -20.33 16.51 26.93
N GLN A 39 -21.02 16.79 28.03
CA GLN A 39 -21.07 15.82 29.12
C GLN A 39 -21.84 14.58 28.64
N PRO A 40 -21.25 13.37 28.77
CA PRO A 40 -21.99 12.15 28.46
C PRO A 40 -23.26 12.16 29.33
N ALA A 41 -24.43 12.05 28.70
CA ALA A 41 -25.71 11.94 29.39
C ALA A 41 -25.54 10.91 30.53
N ALA A 42 -25.85 11.33 31.76
CA ALA A 42 -25.74 10.45 32.91
C ALA A 42 -26.45 9.14 32.57
N ALA A 43 -25.72 8.03 32.64
CA ALA A 43 -26.24 6.71 32.32
C ALA A 43 -27.46 6.47 33.16
N GLU A 44 -28.66 6.57 32.58
CA GLU A 44 -29.89 6.09 33.22
C GLU A 44 -29.68 4.62 33.52
N THR A 45 -29.76 4.26 34.81
CA THR A 45 -29.74 2.88 35.25
C THR A 45 -30.85 2.14 34.50
N PRO A 46 -30.53 1.11 33.72
CA PRO A 46 -31.55 0.40 32.94
C PRO A 46 -32.52 -0.29 33.94
N LYS A 47 -33.78 0.06 33.85
CA LYS A 47 -34.85 -0.71 34.49
C LYS A 47 -34.71 -2.16 33.99
N PRO A 48 -34.91 -3.17 34.88
CA PRO A 48 -34.78 -4.57 34.48
C PRO A 48 -35.85 -4.88 33.40
N VAL A 49 -35.41 -4.93 32.15
CA VAL A 49 -36.21 -5.46 31.08
C VAL A 49 -36.30 -6.97 31.26
N ARG A 50 -37.53 -7.44 31.42
CA ARG A 50 -37.83 -8.88 31.48
C ARG A 50 -37.34 -9.51 30.18
N VAL A 51 -36.21 -10.22 30.24
CA VAL A 51 -35.61 -10.87 29.08
C VAL A 51 -36.58 -11.96 28.65
N ALA A 52 -37.27 -11.75 27.53
CA ALA A 52 -37.91 -12.83 26.80
C ALA A 52 -36.80 -13.80 26.34
N ALA A 53 -37.07 -15.09 26.50
CA ALA A 53 -36.13 -16.14 26.11
C ALA A 53 -35.65 -15.92 24.64
N PRO A 54 -34.36 -16.10 24.36
CA PRO A 54 -33.85 -15.89 23.01
C PRO A 54 -34.48 -16.89 22.06
N VAL A 55 -35.28 -16.37 21.11
CA VAL A 55 -35.67 -17.13 19.94
C VAL A 55 -34.37 -17.38 19.16
N PRO A 56 -34.02 -18.62 18.80
CA PRO A 56 -32.85 -18.87 17.99
C PRO A 56 -33.12 -18.29 16.58
N LEU A 57 -32.61 -17.09 16.31
CA LEU A 57 -32.47 -16.60 14.96
C LEU A 57 -31.42 -17.48 14.30
N SER A 58 -31.88 -18.42 13.49
CA SER A 58 -31.06 -19.09 12.49
C SER A 58 -30.60 -18.04 11.48
N ALA A 59 -29.50 -17.36 11.80
CA ALA A 59 -28.77 -16.62 10.79
C ALA A 59 -28.34 -17.61 9.71
N PRO A 60 -28.50 -17.28 8.41
CA PRO A 60 -27.92 -18.11 7.38
C PRO A 60 -26.42 -18.22 7.69
N ARG A 61 -25.93 -19.45 7.88
CA ARG A 61 -24.49 -19.74 7.93
C ARG A 61 -23.92 -19.37 6.57
N GLY A 62 -23.52 -18.12 6.41
CA GLY A 62 -22.46 -17.81 5.45
C GLY A 62 -21.28 -18.71 5.81
N GLU A 63 -20.67 -19.35 4.85
CA GLU A 63 -19.48 -20.16 5.05
C GLU A 63 -18.50 -19.34 5.91
N ALA A 64 -18.16 -19.90 7.08
CA ALA A 64 -17.23 -19.24 7.98
C ALA A 64 -15.93 -19.02 7.20
N ALA A 65 -15.42 -17.78 7.21
CA ALA A 65 -14.14 -17.49 6.57
C ALA A 65 -13.11 -18.54 7.05
N PRO A 66 -12.30 -19.10 6.13
CA PRO A 66 -11.36 -20.16 6.47
C PRO A 66 -10.45 -19.71 7.60
N ALA A 67 -10.08 -20.63 8.48
CA ALA A 67 -9.11 -20.35 9.54
C ALA A 67 -7.84 -19.70 8.93
N PRO A 68 -7.20 -18.72 9.59
CA PRO A 68 -6.07 -17.97 9.04
C PRO A 68 -4.98 -18.84 8.42
N GLU A 69 -4.63 -19.93 9.09
CA GLU A 69 -3.62 -20.89 8.63
C GLU A 69 -4.06 -21.62 7.34
N ALA A 70 -5.34 -21.96 7.24
CA ALA A 70 -5.89 -22.61 6.03
C ALA A 70 -5.84 -21.63 4.83
N ALA A 71 -6.16 -20.35 5.04
CA ALA A 71 -6.06 -19.33 4.01
C ALA A 71 -4.62 -19.13 3.53
N ILE A 72 -3.63 -19.11 4.43
CA ILE A 72 -2.20 -19.01 4.08
C ILE A 72 -1.75 -20.23 3.30
N GLN A 73 -2.15 -21.45 3.68
CA GLN A 73 -1.80 -22.67 2.95
C GLN A 73 -2.45 -22.70 1.57
N SER A 74 -3.71 -22.31 1.46
CA SER A 74 -4.40 -22.18 0.18
C SER A 74 -3.73 -21.16 -0.74
N ALA A 75 -3.28 -20.00 -0.22
CA ALA A 75 -2.55 -19.00 -0.98
C ALA A 75 -1.20 -19.52 -1.48
N ARG A 76 -0.45 -20.26 -0.63
CA ARG A 76 0.82 -20.89 -1.02
C ARG A 76 0.63 -21.91 -2.13
N GLU A 77 -0.36 -22.76 -2.01
CA GLU A 77 -0.65 -23.78 -3.04
C GLU A 77 -1.07 -23.12 -4.35
N ALA A 78 -2.00 -22.16 -4.31
CA ALA A 78 -2.42 -21.41 -5.49
C ALA A 78 -1.23 -20.70 -6.16
N ALA A 79 -0.39 -20.02 -5.41
CA ALA A 79 0.79 -19.35 -5.95
C ALA A 79 1.77 -20.33 -6.58
N ARG A 80 2.05 -21.46 -5.92
CA ARG A 80 2.99 -22.49 -6.40
C ARG A 80 2.55 -23.15 -7.70
N THR A 81 1.24 -23.34 -7.89
CA THR A 81 0.68 -23.98 -9.08
C THR A 81 0.61 -23.07 -10.31
N ALA A 82 0.75 -21.76 -10.16
CA ALA A 82 0.69 -20.81 -11.26
C ALA A 82 1.96 -20.87 -12.14
N PRO A 83 1.89 -21.31 -13.40
CA PRO A 83 3.09 -21.39 -14.25
C PRO A 83 3.48 -20.05 -14.89
N THR A 84 2.54 -19.09 -14.99
CA THR A 84 2.73 -17.78 -15.62
C THR A 84 2.07 -16.67 -14.79
N LEU A 85 2.38 -15.41 -15.09
CA LEU A 85 1.76 -14.24 -14.45
C LEU A 85 0.26 -14.18 -14.74
N GLU A 86 -0.18 -14.55 -15.94
CA GLU A 86 -1.59 -14.59 -16.32
C GLU A 86 -2.34 -15.65 -15.51
N ALA A 87 -1.76 -16.85 -15.37
CA ALA A 87 -2.33 -17.90 -14.53
C ALA A 87 -2.39 -17.48 -13.06
N LEU A 88 -1.35 -16.84 -12.55
CA LEU A 88 -1.33 -16.31 -11.18
C LEU A 88 -2.43 -15.26 -10.98
N ARG A 89 -2.58 -14.33 -11.93
CA ARG A 89 -3.65 -13.32 -11.88
C ARG A 89 -5.04 -13.97 -11.84
N ALA A 90 -5.32 -14.93 -12.71
CA ALA A 90 -6.59 -15.64 -12.75
C ALA A 90 -6.89 -16.39 -11.43
N LEU A 91 -5.86 -17.01 -10.83
CA LEU A 91 -5.98 -17.65 -9.51
C LEU A 91 -6.30 -16.61 -8.41
N MET A 92 -5.65 -15.46 -8.41
CA MET A 92 -5.92 -14.39 -7.44
C MET A 92 -7.32 -13.78 -7.62
N GLU A 93 -7.80 -13.61 -8.86
CA GLU A 93 -9.16 -13.14 -9.14
C GLU A 93 -10.23 -14.08 -8.55
N ASN A 94 -9.95 -15.38 -8.43
CA ASN A 94 -10.84 -16.38 -7.87
C ASN A 94 -10.53 -16.75 -6.40
N PHE A 95 -9.49 -16.17 -5.81
CA PHE A 95 -9.06 -16.50 -4.45
C PHE A 95 -9.97 -15.86 -3.40
N GLU A 96 -10.57 -16.65 -2.52
CA GLU A 96 -11.52 -16.19 -1.49
C GLU A 96 -10.92 -16.16 -0.06
N GLY A 97 -9.65 -16.51 0.09
CA GLY A 97 -8.99 -16.61 1.41
C GLY A 97 -8.60 -15.27 2.04
N CYS A 98 -8.72 -14.13 1.34
CA CYS A 98 -8.37 -12.82 1.86
C CYS A 98 -9.60 -11.91 1.97
N ALA A 99 -9.92 -11.48 3.21
CA ALA A 99 -11.07 -10.60 3.46
C ALA A 99 -10.98 -9.24 2.75
N LEU A 100 -9.77 -8.76 2.41
CA LEU A 100 -9.59 -7.52 1.67
C LEU A 100 -10.23 -7.56 0.28
N LYS A 101 -10.30 -8.73 -0.35
CA LYS A 101 -10.93 -8.90 -1.66
C LYS A 101 -12.41 -8.48 -1.65
N SER A 102 -13.16 -8.82 -0.61
CA SER A 102 -14.59 -8.49 -0.51
C SER A 102 -14.86 -6.99 -0.34
N THR A 103 -13.86 -6.21 0.08
CA THR A 103 -13.97 -4.78 0.31
C THR A 103 -13.28 -3.92 -0.76
N ALA A 104 -12.45 -4.52 -1.59
CA ALA A 104 -11.80 -3.87 -2.71
C ALA A 104 -12.70 -3.87 -3.95
N THR A 105 -12.54 -2.87 -4.81
CA THR A 105 -13.27 -2.75 -6.08
C THR A 105 -12.67 -3.68 -7.14
N ARG A 106 -11.33 -3.75 -7.18
CA ARG A 106 -10.58 -4.53 -8.16
C ARG A 106 -9.34 -5.17 -7.56
N LEU A 107 -8.87 -6.23 -8.22
CA LEU A 107 -7.52 -6.75 -8.04
C LEU A 107 -6.53 -5.77 -8.69
N VAL A 108 -5.62 -5.23 -7.90
CA VAL A 108 -4.48 -4.42 -8.38
C VAL A 108 -3.28 -5.35 -8.51
N PHE A 109 -3.16 -6.01 -9.66
CA PHE A 109 -2.17 -7.06 -9.86
C PHE A 109 -0.76 -6.52 -10.07
N ALA A 110 -0.54 -5.84 -11.19
CA ALA A 110 0.73 -5.25 -11.57
C ALA A 110 0.57 -4.28 -12.74
N ASP A 111 1.64 -3.52 -13.04
CA ASP A 111 1.78 -2.68 -14.23
C ASP A 111 3.22 -2.75 -14.75
N GLY A 112 3.41 -2.50 -16.05
CA GLY A 112 4.70 -2.45 -16.70
C GLY A 112 5.05 -3.74 -17.44
N ASN A 113 6.35 -4.01 -17.59
CA ASN A 113 6.89 -5.08 -18.42
C ASN A 113 7.11 -6.38 -17.62
N PRO A 114 6.44 -7.48 -17.96
CA PRO A 114 6.67 -8.79 -17.33
C PRO A 114 8.11 -9.34 -17.45
N GLN A 115 8.90 -8.82 -18.38
CA GLN A 115 10.31 -9.22 -18.60
C GLN A 115 11.29 -8.12 -18.15
N ALA A 116 10.83 -7.24 -17.24
CA ALA A 116 11.65 -6.15 -16.75
C ALA A 116 12.83 -6.67 -15.90
N ARG A 117 14.00 -6.05 -16.09
CA ARG A 117 15.18 -6.31 -15.26
C ARG A 117 15.09 -5.70 -13.86
N ILE A 118 14.10 -4.85 -13.61
CA ILE A 118 13.87 -4.20 -12.32
C ILE A 118 12.40 -4.28 -11.94
N MET A 119 12.15 -4.60 -10.67
CA MET A 119 10.81 -4.68 -10.11
C MET A 119 10.69 -3.78 -8.89
N PHE A 120 9.66 -2.94 -8.87
CA PHE A 120 9.30 -2.09 -7.73
C PHE A 120 8.10 -2.67 -6.99
N VAL A 121 8.22 -2.81 -5.66
CA VAL A 121 7.14 -3.37 -4.84
C VAL A 121 6.79 -2.43 -3.69
N GLY A 122 5.54 -1.93 -3.71
CA GLY A 122 4.95 -1.14 -2.64
C GLY A 122 4.24 -1.99 -1.58
N GLU A 123 3.50 -1.33 -0.69
CA GLU A 123 2.75 -1.97 0.40
C GLU A 123 1.37 -2.47 -0.08
N ALA A 124 0.50 -1.57 -0.48
CA ALA A 124 -0.89 -1.84 -0.83
C ALA A 124 -1.44 -0.74 -1.75
N PRO A 125 -2.51 -1.01 -2.53
CA PRO A 125 -3.14 0.00 -3.38
C PRO A 125 -3.92 1.03 -2.56
N GLY A 126 -3.95 2.27 -3.05
CA GLY A 126 -4.83 3.34 -2.59
C GLY A 126 -6.16 3.32 -3.34
N ARG A 127 -6.93 4.43 -3.18
CA ARG A 127 -8.26 4.56 -3.79
C ARG A 127 -8.21 4.61 -5.32
N GLU A 128 -7.28 5.37 -5.88
CA GLU A 128 -7.16 5.53 -7.33
C GLU A 128 -6.75 4.20 -7.97
N GLU A 129 -5.80 3.49 -7.34
CA GLU A 129 -5.34 2.18 -7.78
C GLU A 129 -6.47 1.13 -7.74
N ASP A 130 -7.32 1.15 -6.72
CA ASP A 130 -8.46 0.25 -6.55
C ASP A 130 -9.55 0.49 -7.63
N ILE A 131 -9.75 1.74 -8.05
CA ILE A 131 -10.68 2.12 -9.12
C ILE A 131 -10.14 1.71 -10.48
N GLU A 132 -8.86 1.97 -10.76
CA GLU A 132 -8.25 1.70 -12.06
C GLU A 132 -7.79 0.25 -12.22
N GLY A 133 -7.52 -0.47 -11.12
CA GLY A 133 -6.98 -1.83 -11.14
C GLY A 133 -5.49 -1.89 -11.46
N LEU A 134 -4.77 -0.74 -11.38
CA LEU A 134 -3.35 -0.61 -11.67
C LEU A 134 -2.59 -0.03 -10.48
N PRO A 135 -1.36 -0.50 -10.18
CA PRO A 135 -0.58 0.02 -9.06
C PRO A 135 0.02 1.40 -9.39
N PHE A 136 0.13 2.24 -8.37
CA PHE A 136 0.80 3.53 -8.45
C PHE A 136 0.27 4.45 -9.57
N VAL A 137 -1.03 4.66 -9.66
CA VAL A 137 -1.67 5.60 -10.60
C VAL A 137 -1.98 6.95 -9.97
N GLY A 138 -2.13 7.02 -8.65
CA GLY A 138 -2.41 8.23 -7.90
C GLY A 138 -1.20 9.18 -7.78
N ARG A 139 -1.31 10.17 -6.88
CA ARG A 139 -0.26 11.18 -6.65
C ARG A 139 1.12 10.57 -6.33
N SER A 140 1.14 9.50 -5.55
CA SER A 140 2.37 8.77 -5.23
C SER A 140 2.96 8.07 -6.45
N GLY A 141 2.12 7.54 -7.32
CA GLY A 141 2.52 6.93 -8.58
C GLY A 141 3.13 7.94 -9.56
N LYS A 142 2.52 9.11 -9.70
CA LYS A 142 3.09 10.21 -10.52
C LYS A 142 4.48 10.64 -10.03
N LEU A 143 4.75 10.56 -8.72
CA LEU A 143 6.10 10.78 -8.22
C LEU A 143 7.02 9.61 -8.55
N LEU A 144 6.55 8.35 -8.42
CA LEU A 144 7.32 7.18 -8.83
C LEU A 144 7.72 7.26 -10.30
N ASP A 145 6.80 7.67 -11.21
CA ASP A 145 7.09 7.85 -12.62
C ASP A 145 8.25 8.85 -12.85
N ARG A 146 8.25 9.96 -12.12
CA ARG A 146 9.36 10.93 -12.16
C ARG A 146 10.66 10.37 -11.61
N MET A 147 10.57 9.52 -10.57
CA MET A 147 11.74 8.89 -9.95
C MET A 147 12.40 7.89 -10.91
N ILE A 148 11.62 7.05 -11.58
CA ILE A 148 12.13 6.10 -12.57
C ILE A 148 12.62 6.82 -13.83
N ALA A 149 11.94 7.86 -14.30
CA ALA A 149 12.37 8.67 -15.43
C ALA A 149 13.73 9.38 -15.18
N ALA A 150 13.99 9.79 -13.93
CA ALA A 150 15.25 10.42 -13.55
C ALA A 150 16.47 9.48 -13.64
N ILE A 151 16.26 8.17 -13.75
CA ILE A 151 17.32 7.16 -13.99
C ILE A 151 17.24 6.54 -15.39
N GLY A 152 16.52 7.18 -16.32
CA GLY A 152 16.43 6.79 -17.71
C GLY A 152 15.49 5.62 -17.99
N LEU A 153 14.55 5.33 -17.08
CA LEU A 153 13.56 4.27 -17.21
C LEU A 153 12.15 4.87 -17.33
N ASP A 154 11.20 4.04 -17.75
CA ASP A 154 9.78 4.35 -17.77
C ASP A 154 8.94 3.13 -17.35
N ARG A 155 7.61 3.27 -17.32
CA ARG A 155 6.72 2.16 -16.94
C ARG A 155 6.84 0.95 -17.87
N SER A 156 7.17 1.14 -19.13
CA SER A 156 7.33 0.06 -20.11
C SER A 156 8.61 -0.75 -19.92
N SER A 157 9.57 -0.23 -19.17
CA SER A 157 10.87 -0.83 -18.89
C SER A 157 11.02 -1.41 -17.48
N VAL A 158 10.01 -1.20 -16.60
CA VAL A 158 10.00 -1.68 -15.23
C VAL A 158 8.78 -2.56 -14.96
N TYR A 159 8.77 -3.33 -13.86
CA TYR A 159 7.59 -4.02 -13.34
C TYR A 159 7.22 -3.44 -11.98
N ILE A 160 5.94 -3.13 -11.78
CA ILE A 160 5.46 -2.46 -10.56
C ILE A 160 4.33 -3.30 -9.95
N ALA A 161 4.43 -3.59 -8.66
CA ALA A 161 3.40 -4.32 -7.91
C ALA A 161 3.33 -3.85 -6.44
N ASN A 162 2.46 -4.47 -5.66
CA ASN A 162 2.36 -4.31 -4.21
C ASN A 162 2.39 -5.66 -3.50
N VAL A 163 2.78 -5.68 -2.24
CA VAL A 163 2.68 -6.88 -1.39
C VAL A 163 1.22 -7.30 -1.23
N ILE A 164 0.33 -6.32 -1.02
CA ILE A 164 -1.11 -6.52 -0.89
C ILE A 164 -1.77 -6.10 -2.21
N PRO A 165 -2.51 -6.99 -2.89
CA PRO A 165 -3.12 -6.68 -4.19
C PRO A 165 -4.54 -6.10 -4.09
N TRP A 166 -5.14 -6.07 -2.91
CA TRP A 166 -6.47 -5.53 -2.64
C TRP A 166 -6.42 -4.38 -1.67
N ARG A 167 -7.15 -3.31 -1.94
CA ARG A 167 -7.13 -2.11 -1.12
C ARG A 167 -7.71 -2.36 0.28
N PRO A 168 -6.98 -2.05 1.37
CA PRO A 168 -7.54 -2.07 2.71
C PRO A 168 -8.59 -0.95 2.88
N PRO A 169 -9.71 -1.22 3.58
CA PRO A 169 -10.74 -0.21 3.85
C PRO A 169 -10.16 1.06 4.48
N GLY A 170 -10.56 2.23 3.95
CA GLY A 170 -10.06 3.51 4.43
C GLY A 170 -8.55 3.75 4.26
N ASN A 171 -7.87 2.97 3.40
CA ASN A 171 -6.41 2.99 3.24
C ASN A 171 -5.64 2.72 4.56
N ARG A 172 -6.23 1.95 5.49
CA ARG A 172 -5.53 1.55 6.71
C ARG A 172 -4.33 0.66 6.39
N THR A 173 -3.40 0.58 7.30
CA THR A 173 -2.32 -0.40 7.23
C THR A 173 -2.88 -1.83 7.22
N PRO A 174 -2.41 -2.71 6.32
CA PRO A 174 -2.76 -4.13 6.34
C PRO A 174 -2.39 -4.79 7.66
N THR A 175 -3.21 -5.74 8.10
CA THR A 175 -2.88 -6.54 9.28
C THR A 175 -1.75 -7.53 8.96
N PRO A 176 -1.03 -8.02 9.98
CA PRO A 176 -0.03 -9.09 9.78
C PRO A 176 -0.61 -10.33 9.11
N GLN A 177 -1.84 -10.70 9.42
CA GLN A 177 -2.55 -11.83 8.82
C GLN A 177 -2.82 -11.60 7.32
N GLU A 178 -3.36 -10.43 6.96
CA GLU A 178 -3.59 -10.07 5.56
C GLU A 178 -2.28 -10.09 4.76
N THR A 179 -1.20 -9.61 5.35
CA THR A 179 0.13 -9.65 4.76
C THR A 179 0.61 -11.08 4.54
N GLN A 180 0.46 -11.97 5.52
CA GLN A 180 0.87 -13.38 5.42
C GLN A 180 0.06 -14.15 4.37
N ILE A 181 -1.22 -13.87 4.21
CA ILE A 181 -2.07 -14.47 3.18
C ILE A 181 -1.63 -14.01 1.78
N CYS A 182 -1.29 -12.73 1.61
CA CYS A 182 -0.94 -12.16 0.30
C CYS A 182 0.52 -12.42 -0.10
N LEU A 183 1.42 -12.64 0.87
CA LEU A 183 2.86 -12.80 0.65
C LEU A 183 3.21 -13.87 -0.41
N PRO A 184 2.61 -15.07 -0.44
CA PRO A 184 2.93 -16.08 -1.46
C PRO A 184 2.71 -15.60 -2.89
N PHE A 185 1.72 -14.76 -3.14
CA PHE A 185 1.41 -14.24 -4.46
C PHE A 185 2.47 -13.27 -4.97
N ILE A 186 2.91 -12.32 -4.14
CA ILE A 186 3.97 -11.40 -4.56
C ILE A 186 5.32 -12.12 -4.69
N GLN A 187 5.62 -13.11 -3.85
CA GLN A 187 6.80 -13.95 -4.01
C GLN A 187 6.79 -14.68 -5.35
N ARG A 188 5.62 -15.24 -5.74
CA ARG A 188 5.48 -15.90 -7.05
C ARG A 188 5.60 -14.92 -8.22
N GLN A 189 5.08 -13.69 -8.08
CA GLN A 189 5.31 -12.65 -9.10
C GLN A 189 6.80 -12.35 -9.27
N ILE A 190 7.54 -12.17 -8.17
CA ILE A 190 8.99 -11.92 -8.21
C ILE A 190 9.71 -13.08 -8.89
N GLU A 191 9.36 -14.32 -8.56
CA GLU A 191 9.94 -15.52 -9.18
C GLU A 191 9.67 -15.57 -10.69
N LEU A 192 8.42 -15.30 -11.12
CA LEU A 192 8.01 -15.36 -12.53
C LEU A 192 8.59 -14.22 -13.37
N VAL A 193 8.64 -13.00 -12.83
CA VAL A 193 9.29 -11.85 -13.48
C VAL A 193 10.80 -12.02 -13.53
N ASN A 194 11.38 -12.65 -12.49
CA ASN A 194 12.79 -12.94 -12.36
C ASN A 194 13.71 -11.72 -12.62
N PRO A 195 13.49 -10.57 -11.94
CA PRO A 195 14.24 -9.36 -12.20
C PRO A 195 15.69 -9.46 -11.70
N ASP A 196 16.59 -8.64 -12.23
CA ASP A 196 17.97 -8.52 -11.72
C ASP A 196 18.01 -7.73 -10.40
N VAL A 197 17.10 -6.77 -10.25
CA VAL A 197 17.03 -5.88 -9.09
C VAL A 197 15.60 -5.79 -8.58
N LEU A 198 15.41 -6.09 -7.29
CA LEU A 198 14.16 -5.89 -6.56
C LEU A 198 14.27 -4.60 -5.73
N VAL A 199 13.33 -3.66 -5.91
CA VAL A 199 13.27 -2.40 -5.16
C VAL A 199 12.04 -2.40 -4.27
N THR A 200 12.21 -2.40 -2.95
CA THR A 200 11.11 -2.27 -2.00
C THR A 200 10.86 -0.80 -1.65
N LEU A 201 9.59 -0.37 -1.77
CA LEU A 201 9.16 1.01 -1.57
C LEU A 201 8.52 1.18 -0.18
N GLY A 202 9.30 1.71 0.76
CA GLY A 202 8.86 1.99 2.13
C GLY A 202 9.03 0.83 3.10
N ASN A 203 8.71 1.11 4.36
CA ASN A 203 9.00 0.20 5.46
C ASN A 203 8.23 -1.13 5.39
N PRO A 204 6.88 -1.16 5.13
CA PRO A 204 6.12 -2.40 5.17
C PRO A 204 6.58 -3.40 4.10
N SER A 205 6.75 -2.98 2.84
CA SER A 205 7.25 -3.86 1.77
C SER A 205 8.67 -4.35 2.06
N THR A 206 9.53 -3.47 2.60
CA THR A 206 10.91 -3.83 2.98
C THR A 206 10.93 -4.90 4.07
N GLN A 207 10.19 -4.70 5.16
CA GLN A 207 10.15 -5.66 6.27
C GLN A 207 9.58 -7.00 5.85
N THR A 208 8.54 -6.98 5.01
CA THR A 208 7.87 -8.20 4.56
C THR A 208 8.74 -9.02 3.61
N LEU A 209 9.36 -8.39 2.61
CA LEU A 209 10.10 -9.10 1.58
C LEU A 209 11.55 -9.40 1.98
N LEU A 210 12.21 -8.47 2.69
CA LEU A 210 13.61 -8.62 3.08
C LEU A 210 13.78 -9.20 4.49
N SER A 211 12.69 -9.65 5.12
CA SER A 211 12.70 -10.30 6.45
C SER A 211 13.49 -9.51 7.52
N THR A 212 13.47 -8.18 7.44
CA THR A 212 14.18 -7.30 8.38
C THR A 212 13.21 -6.65 9.37
N ARG A 213 13.68 -6.40 10.59
CA ARG A 213 12.94 -5.62 11.61
C ARG A 213 13.40 -4.16 11.68
N GLU A 214 14.43 -3.81 10.94
CA GLU A 214 14.95 -2.46 10.93
C GLU A 214 14.01 -1.50 10.19
N GLY A 215 13.92 -0.24 10.64
CA GLY A 215 13.14 0.78 9.98
C GLY A 215 13.80 1.30 8.70
N ILE A 216 13.00 1.91 7.82
CA ILE A 216 13.42 2.38 6.49
C ILE A 216 14.64 3.33 6.54
N MET A 217 14.81 4.13 7.58
CA MET A 217 15.97 5.02 7.75
C MET A 217 17.28 4.27 7.84
N LYS A 218 17.28 3.04 8.33
CA LYS A 218 18.45 2.18 8.46
C LYS A 218 18.63 1.24 7.26
N THR A 219 17.55 0.86 6.60
CA THR A 219 17.57 -0.13 5.52
C THR A 219 17.69 0.50 4.13
N ARG A 220 17.20 1.76 3.95
CA ARG A 220 17.29 2.43 2.65
C ARG A 220 18.72 2.52 2.12
N GLY A 221 18.87 2.34 0.83
CA GLY A 221 20.17 2.40 0.16
C GLY A 221 21.13 1.24 0.45
N ARG A 222 20.75 0.32 1.34
CA ARG A 222 21.51 -0.92 1.57
C ARG A 222 21.06 -1.99 0.58
N TRP A 223 22.03 -2.77 0.10
CA TRP A 223 21.78 -3.93 -0.72
C TRP A 223 21.59 -5.17 0.13
N PHE A 224 20.67 -6.01 -0.29
CA PHE A 224 20.35 -7.31 0.30
C PHE A 224 20.36 -8.36 -0.79
N ASP A 225 20.64 -9.58 -0.43
CA ASP A 225 20.42 -10.73 -1.28
C ASP A 225 18.98 -11.23 -1.06
N TYR A 226 18.25 -11.43 -2.15
CA TYR A 226 16.89 -11.93 -2.14
C TYR A 226 16.82 -13.24 -2.91
N ASP A 227 16.43 -14.32 -2.23
CA ASP A 227 16.19 -15.63 -2.85
C ASP A 227 14.80 -15.65 -3.49
N THR A 228 14.75 -15.84 -4.80
CA THR A 228 13.49 -15.98 -5.56
C THR A 228 12.93 -17.39 -5.52
N GLY A 229 13.67 -18.36 -4.98
CA GLY A 229 13.39 -19.77 -5.08
C GLY A 229 14.06 -20.46 -6.30
N THR A 230 14.45 -19.67 -7.32
CA THR A 230 15.18 -20.15 -8.50
C THR A 230 16.60 -19.60 -8.59
N ARG A 231 16.81 -18.38 -8.12
CA ARG A 231 18.12 -17.73 -8.02
C ARG A 231 18.13 -16.65 -6.94
N THR A 232 19.31 -16.26 -6.52
CA THR A 232 19.50 -15.06 -5.67
C THR A 232 19.65 -13.83 -6.55
N ILE A 233 18.86 -12.78 -6.24
CA ILE A 233 18.90 -11.49 -6.91
C ILE A 233 19.27 -10.39 -5.91
N ARG A 234 19.68 -9.22 -6.42
CA ARG A 234 19.95 -8.06 -5.57
C ARG A 234 18.67 -7.33 -5.21
N ALA A 235 18.49 -7.00 -3.94
CA ALA A 235 17.37 -6.18 -3.48
C ALA A 235 17.86 -4.91 -2.77
N ILE A 236 17.11 -3.83 -2.90
CA ILE A 236 17.40 -2.55 -2.24
C ILE A 236 16.11 -1.93 -1.72
N ALA A 237 16.18 -1.33 -0.52
CA ALA A 237 15.07 -0.57 0.05
C ALA A 237 15.23 0.93 -0.25
N THR A 238 14.11 1.60 -0.54
CA THR A 238 14.05 3.07 -0.62
C THR A 238 12.75 3.60 -0.04
N PHE A 239 12.62 4.92 0.06
CA PHE A 239 11.41 5.54 0.58
C PHE A 239 10.20 5.32 -0.34
N HIS A 240 9.03 5.12 0.27
CA HIS A 240 7.78 5.13 -0.47
C HIS A 240 7.49 6.53 -1.03
N PRO A 241 7.05 6.67 -2.30
CA PRO A 241 6.78 7.98 -2.89
C PRO A 241 5.76 8.82 -2.09
N ALA A 242 4.74 8.21 -1.49
CA ALA A 242 3.80 8.92 -0.62
C ALA A 242 4.47 9.54 0.63
N TYR A 243 5.51 8.90 1.17
CA TYR A 243 6.29 9.49 2.26
C TYR A 243 7.10 10.71 1.78
N LEU A 244 7.68 10.64 0.58
CA LEU A 244 8.42 11.76 -0.01
C LEU A 244 7.53 12.96 -0.38
N LEU A 245 6.24 12.74 -0.62
CA LEU A 245 5.26 13.83 -0.80
C LEU A 245 4.98 14.55 0.52
N ARG A 246 4.88 13.81 1.63
CA ARG A 246 4.67 14.39 2.97
C ARG A 246 5.94 15.00 3.57
N SER A 247 7.10 14.47 3.21
CA SER A 247 8.39 14.87 3.77
C SER A 247 9.42 15.07 2.65
N PRO A 248 9.34 16.20 1.89
CA PRO A 248 10.16 16.44 0.69
C PRO A 248 11.67 16.50 0.94
N SER A 249 12.11 16.81 2.16
CA SER A 249 13.52 16.85 2.54
C SER A 249 14.26 15.52 2.30
N TYR A 250 13.54 14.39 2.35
CA TYR A 250 14.10 13.06 2.10
C TYR A 250 14.29 12.71 0.62
N LYS A 251 13.82 13.54 -0.32
CA LYS A 251 14.00 13.31 -1.77
C LYS A 251 15.47 13.20 -2.16
N ARG A 252 16.35 13.98 -1.52
CA ARG A 252 17.81 13.90 -1.74
C ARG A 252 18.35 12.50 -1.43
N MET A 253 17.86 11.87 -0.37
CA MET A 253 18.30 10.52 0.02
C MET A 253 17.74 9.47 -0.94
N ALA A 254 16.45 9.58 -1.33
CA ALA A 254 15.86 8.71 -2.35
C ALA A 254 16.62 8.82 -3.70
N TRP A 255 17.09 10.00 -4.06
CA TRP A 255 17.92 10.21 -5.25
C TRP A 255 19.25 9.44 -5.17
N GLN A 256 19.88 9.38 -4.01
CA GLN A 256 21.08 8.57 -3.81
C GLN A 256 20.81 7.08 -4.04
N ASP A 257 19.65 6.58 -3.56
CA ASP A 257 19.25 5.20 -3.77
C ASP A 257 19.01 4.90 -5.26
N LEU A 258 18.29 5.79 -5.95
CA LEU A 258 18.03 5.65 -7.38
C LEU A 258 19.32 5.63 -8.23
N ARG A 259 20.30 6.46 -7.87
CA ARG A 259 21.61 6.42 -8.53
C ARG A 259 22.34 5.11 -8.32
N ALA A 260 22.24 4.50 -7.11
CA ALA A 260 22.80 3.19 -6.83
C ALA A 260 22.10 2.11 -7.66
N ILE A 261 20.78 2.18 -7.80
CA ILE A 261 19.98 1.29 -8.65
C ILE A 261 20.41 1.41 -10.12
N ALA A 262 20.48 2.63 -10.66
CA ALA A 262 20.91 2.88 -12.03
C ALA A 262 22.31 2.30 -12.32
N LYS A 263 23.25 2.49 -11.40
CA LYS A 263 24.60 1.94 -11.50
C LYS A 263 24.58 0.40 -11.52
N ALA A 264 23.77 -0.24 -10.66
CA ALA A 264 23.67 -1.69 -10.60
C ALA A 264 23.08 -2.28 -11.90
N LEU A 265 22.06 -1.64 -12.46
CA LEU A 265 21.46 -2.05 -13.75
C LEU A 265 22.44 -1.91 -14.92
N ALA A 266 23.28 -0.86 -14.93
CA ALA A 266 24.29 -0.64 -15.96
C ALA A 266 25.44 -1.68 -15.92
N GLN A 267 25.76 -2.21 -14.73
CA GLN A 267 26.83 -3.18 -14.56
C GLN A 267 26.41 -4.63 -14.90
N GLY A 268 25.14 -4.86 -15.17
CA GLY A 268 24.57 -6.22 -15.27
C GLY A 268 24.40 -6.86 -13.89
N ALA A 269 23.54 -7.87 -13.78
CA ALA A 269 23.57 -8.72 -12.60
C ALA A 269 24.95 -9.41 -12.55
N PRO A 270 25.60 -9.52 -11.36
CA PRO A 270 26.80 -10.34 -11.27
C PRO A 270 26.41 -11.75 -11.74
N ALA A 271 27.18 -12.30 -12.68
CA ALA A 271 27.07 -13.72 -13.02
C ALA A 271 27.15 -14.49 -11.70
N SER A 272 26.16 -15.32 -11.41
CA SER A 272 26.21 -16.22 -10.26
C SER A 272 27.46 -17.08 -10.40
N PRO A 273 28.23 -17.28 -9.31
CA PRO A 273 29.41 -18.12 -9.32
C PRO A 273 29.11 -19.58 -9.69
#